data_bf79873ffece8716007739106140aab4
#
_entry.id   bf79873ffece8716007739106140aab4
#
_cell.length_a   1.000
_cell.length_b   1.000
_cell.length_c   1.000
_cell.angle_alpha   90.00
_cell.angle_beta   90.00
_cell.angle_gamma   90.00
#
_symmetry.space_group_name_H-M   'P 1'
#
loop_
_entity.id
_entity.type
_entity.pdbx_description
1 polymer ?
#
loop_
_entity_poly.entity_id
_entity_poly.type
_entity_poly.pdbx_seq_one_letter_code
_entity_poly.pdbx_strand_id
1 'polypeptide(L)'
;MIILITANFGFKSEEDVDSRLYNANLAGGALLDVGIYPILFSNFIMNDIPKEIKASATMTRTGVDETDVIDLRYKDGALASLTCSIAAETDNTTVIYGEKGKIVIPTFWMAKEAYLYSYENEEKFEDKFEDKYNEAGYKYEIIEANNCIVNKVLESEIASHDVTLCLARIMDEIREQIGLVYPFE
;
A
#
# COMPACT_ATOMS: atom_id res chain seq x y z
N MET A 1 9.66 2.90 -19.06
CA MET A 1 10.19 3.06 -17.67
C MET A 1 9.07 3.62 -16.81
N ILE A 2 8.99 3.21 -15.52
CA ILE A 2 8.05 3.81 -14.53
C ILE A 2 8.66 5.13 -14.06
N ILE A 3 7.82 6.17 -13.94
CA ILE A 3 8.22 7.51 -13.51
C ILE A 3 7.66 7.81 -12.12
N LEU A 4 6.37 7.53 -11.94
CA LEU A 4 5.65 7.85 -10.70
C LEU A 4 4.60 6.78 -10.41
N ILE A 5 4.46 6.43 -9.14
CA ILE A 5 3.31 5.69 -8.62
C ILE A 5 2.57 6.60 -7.65
N THR A 6 1.26 6.72 -7.81
CA THR A 6 0.39 7.33 -6.79
C THR A 6 -0.58 6.28 -6.28
N ALA A 7 -0.73 6.18 -4.97
CA ALA A 7 -1.68 5.24 -4.36
C ALA A 7 -2.27 5.85 -3.10
N ASN A 8 -3.55 5.60 -2.88
CA ASN A 8 -4.20 6.01 -1.66
C ASN A 8 -5.11 4.89 -1.14
N PHE A 9 -5.13 4.73 0.18
CA PHE A 9 -6.09 3.88 0.86
C PHE A 9 -6.62 4.61 2.08
N GLY A 10 -7.90 4.96 2.06
CA GLY A 10 -8.53 5.64 3.17
C GLY A 10 -10.00 5.30 3.28
N PHE A 11 -10.45 5.28 4.52
CA PHE A 11 -11.86 5.16 4.87
C PHE A 11 -12.14 6.04 6.07
N LYS A 12 -13.39 6.50 6.19
CA LYS A 12 -13.80 7.29 7.35
C LYS A 12 -14.33 6.36 8.45
N SER A 13 -13.62 6.31 9.58
CA SER A 13 -14.05 5.67 10.81
C SER A 13 -14.50 6.71 11.83
N GLU A 14 -15.46 6.35 12.69
CA GLU A 14 -15.75 7.14 13.88
C GLU A 14 -14.64 6.95 14.90
N GLU A 15 -14.24 8.06 15.56
CA GLU A 15 -13.20 8.02 16.57
C GLU A 15 -13.73 7.33 17.85
N ASP A 16 -13.35 6.07 18.01
CA ASP A 16 -13.58 5.29 19.23
C ASP A 16 -12.24 4.91 19.85
N VAL A 17 -11.92 5.51 20.98
CA VAL A 17 -10.63 5.34 21.68
C VAL A 17 -10.35 3.92 22.17
N ASP A 18 -11.38 3.10 22.31
CA ASP A 18 -11.27 1.71 22.72
C ASP A 18 -11.17 0.76 21.52
N SER A 19 -11.42 1.24 20.30
CA SER A 19 -11.29 0.44 19.09
C SER A 19 -9.83 0.17 18.74
N ARG A 20 -9.58 -0.92 18.00
CA ARG A 20 -8.24 -1.25 17.50
C ARG A 20 -7.61 -0.15 16.63
N LEU A 21 -8.42 0.69 15.98
CA LEU A 21 -7.92 1.74 15.08
C LEU A 21 -7.35 2.95 15.85
N TYR A 22 -7.94 3.29 16.99
CA TYR A 22 -7.61 4.50 17.74
C TYR A 22 -6.87 4.24 19.06
N ASN A 23 -6.61 2.98 19.39
CA ASN A 23 -5.95 2.61 20.66
C ASN A 23 -4.48 2.30 20.45
N ALA A 24 -3.59 3.15 21.01
CA ALA A 24 -2.15 2.95 20.94
C ALA A 24 -1.69 1.65 21.60
N ASN A 25 -2.39 1.15 22.63
CA ASN A 25 -2.06 -0.14 23.27
C ASN A 25 -2.40 -1.36 22.38
N LEU A 26 -3.17 -1.15 21.32
CA LEU A 26 -3.51 -2.18 20.34
C LEU A 26 -2.79 -1.98 18.98
N ALA A 27 -1.74 -1.15 18.95
CA ALA A 27 -1.02 -0.77 17.73
C ALA A 27 -1.97 -0.16 16.68
N GLY A 28 -2.87 0.74 17.09
CA GLY A 28 -3.77 1.46 16.20
C GLY A 28 -3.03 2.45 15.31
N GLY A 29 -3.75 3.05 14.38
CA GLY A 29 -3.24 4.05 13.44
C GLY A 29 -3.44 3.65 11.98
N ALA A 30 -3.35 4.62 11.09
CA ALA A 30 -3.57 4.45 9.66
C ALA A 30 -2.41 3.69 8.99
N LEU A 31 -1.17 3.96 9.37
CA LEU A 31 0.02 3.36 8.75
C LEU A 31 -0.02 1.83 8.81
N LEU A 32 -0.22 1.27 10.01
CA LEU A 32 -0.17 -0.18 10.21
C LEU A 32 -1.45 -0.88 9.73
N ASP A 33 -2.60 -0.19 9.72
CA ASP A 33 -3.87 -0.78 9.28
C ASP A 33 -4.02 -0.75 7.76
N VAL A 34 -3.86 0.42 7.13
CA VAL A 34 -4.09 0.60 5.69
C VAL A 34 -2.88 1.15 4.92
N GLY A 35 -1.92 1.80 5.57
CA GLY A 35 -0.72 2.32 4.92
C GLY A 35 0.21 1.23 4.37
N ILE A 36 0.21 0.06 4.99
CA ILE A 36 0.97 -1.09 4.51
C ILE A 36 0.62 -1.47 3.06
N TYR A 37 -0.64 -1.30 2.63
CA TYR A 37 -1.08 -1.69 1.29
C TYR A 37 -0.44 -0.86 0.16
N PRO A 38 -0.50 0.48 0.17
CA PRO A 38 0.17 1.28 -0.86
C PRO A 38 1.69 1.14 -0.82
N ILE A 39 2.31 0.94 0.36
CA ILE A 39 3.75 0.71 0.49
C ILE A 39 4.13 -0.62 -0.16
N LEU A 40 3.43 -1.71 0.20
CA LEU A 40 3.65 -3.03 -0.39
C LEU A 40 3.46 -3.00 -1.90
N PHE A 41 2.36 -2.39 -2.37
CA PHE A 41 2.05 -2.30 -3.80
C PHE A 41 3.16 -1.57 -4.57
N SER A 42 3.63 -0.44 -4.06
CA SER A 42 4.71 0.32 -4.67
C SER A 42 6.00 -0.50 -4.77
N ASN A 43 6.41 -1.16 -3.68
CA ASN A 43 7.61 -2.01 -3.68
C ASN A 43 7.47 -3.23 -4.60
N PHE A 44 6.27 -3.82 -4.67
CA PHE A 44 6.00 -4.93 -5.57
C PHE A 44 6.14 -4.53 -7.05
N ILE A 45 5.57 -3.38 -7.43
CA ILE A 45 5.66 -2.86 -8.80
C ILE A 45 7.10 -2.46 -9.16
N MET A 46 7.81 -1.81 -8.24
CA MET A 46 9.20 -1.39 -8.46
C MET A 46 10.19 -2.54 -8.36
N ASN A 47 9.82 -3.63 -7.69
CA ASN A 47 10.71 -4.75 -7.37
C ASN A 47 12.06 -4.28 -6.79
N ASP A 48 12.01 -3.23 -5.97
CA ASP A 48 13.18 -2.61 -5.34
C ASP A 48 12.79 -2.00 -3.98
N ILE A 49 13.80 -1.70 -3.18
CA ILE A 49 13.67 -1.03 -1.88
C ILE A 49 13.89 0.48 -2.09
N PRO A 50 13.04 1.36 -1.53
CA PRO A 50 13.24 2.80 -1.65
C PRO A 50 14.58 3.23 -1.03
N LYS A 51 15.24 4.21 -1.67
CA LYS A 51 16.51 4.80 -1.22
C LYS A 51 16.32 6.00 -0.31
N GLU A 52 15.16 6.60 -0.38
CA GLU A 52 14.78 7.73 0.46
C GLU A 52 13.29 7.62 0.78
N ILE A 53 12.95 7.89 2.02
CA ILE A 53 11.59 7.90 2.56
C ILE A 53 11.38 9.27 3.19
N LYS A 54 10.24 9.91 2.90
CA LYS A 54 9.75 11.11 3.56
C LYS A 54 8.32 10.87 3.98
N ALA A 55 8.02 11.17 5.23
CA ALA A 55 6.68 11.00 5.76
C ALA A 55 6.25 12.16 6.63
N SER A 56 4.96 12.44 6.61
CA SER A 56 4.28 13.35 7.51
C SER A 56 2.91 12.80 7.87
N ALA A 57 2.43 13.06 9.06
CA ALA A 57 1.17 12.56 9.56
C ALA A 57 0.38 13.60 10.36
N THR A 58 -0.93 13.41 10.41
CA THR A 58 -1.77 13.98 11.46
C THR A 58 -2.00 12.92 12.53
N MET A 59 -1.92 13.33 13.80
CA MET A 59 -2.05 12.42 14.94
C MET A 59 -3.42 12.60 15.60
N THR A 60 -3.99 11.50 16.03
CA THR A 60 -5.19 11.50 16.88
C THR A 60 -4.87 11.96 18.29
N ARG A 61 -5.89 12.27 19.09
CA ARG A 61 -5.72 12.57 20.53
C ARG A 61 -5.22 11.37 21.35
N THR A 62 -5.31 10.16 20.81
CA THR A 62 -4.81 8.93 21.46
C THR A 62 -3.36 8.62 21.14
N GLY A 63 -2.72 9.45 20.29
CA GLY A 63 -1.31 9.36 19.95
C GLY A 63 -1.00 8.37 18.82
N VAL A 64 -2.01 7.87 18.11
CA VAL A 64 -1.81 7.12 16.86
C VAL A 64 -1.97 8.04 15.65
N ASP A 65 -1.39 7.66 14.53
CA ASP A 65 -1.51 8.35 13.25
C ASP A 65 -2.92 8.21 12.67
N GLU A 66 -3.45 9.30 12.13
CA GLU A 66 -4.79 9.36 11.56
C GLU A 66 -4.76 9.37 10.03
N THR A 67 -3.82 10.15 9.49
CA THR A 67 -3.62 10.30 8.05
C THR A 67 -2.14 10.51 7.79
N ASP A 68 -1.58 9.73 6.88
CA ASP A 68 -0.18 9.83 6.48
C ASP A 68 -0.05 10.19 5.01
N VAL A 69 0.99 10.97 4.72
CA VAL A 69 1.51 11.22 3.37
C VAL A 69 2.95 10.73 3.34
N ILE A 70 3.24 9.85 2.40
CA ILE A 70 4.51 9.13 2.32
C ILE A 70 5.05 9.25 0.90
N ASP A 71 6.26 9.77 0.76
CA ASP A 71 6.98 9.83 -0.50
C ASP A 71 8.18 8.90 -0.47
N LEU A 72 8.27 8.02 -1.46
CA LEU A 72 9.36 7.08 -1.64
C LEU A 72 10.13 7.42 -2.91
N ARG A 73 11.47 7.34 -2.86
CA ARG A 73 12.33 7.45 -4.04
C ARG A 73 13.13 6.17 -4.25
N TYR A 74 13.07 5.62 -5.45
CA TYR A 74 13.75 4.41 -5.86
C TYR A 74 15.07 4.70 -6.57
N LYS A 75 15.90 3.65 -6.74
CA LYS A 75 17.27 3.77 -7.26
C LYS A 75 17.33 4.33 -8.68
N ASP A 76 16.36 4.00 -9.52
CA ASP A 76 16.26 4.46 -10.92
C ASP A 76 15.71 5.89 -11.06
N GLY A 77 15.37 6.53 -9.93
CA GLY A 77 14.80 7.89 -9.88
C GLY A 77 13.29 7.93 -9.89
N ALA A 78 12.59 6.80 -10.02
CA ALA A 78 11.15 6.74 -9.90
C ALA A 78 10.70 7.16 -8.49
N LEU A 79 9.54 7.80 -8.41
CA LEU A 79 8.93 8.22 -7.16
C LEU A 79 7.63 7.45 -6.89
N ALA A 80 7.30 7.29 -5.61
CA ALA A 80 5.95 6.93 -5.21
C ALA A 80 5.43 7.96 -4.20
N SER A 81 4.20 8.44 -4.41
CA SER A 81 3.49 9.32 -3.48
C SER A 81 2.26 8.58 -2.98
N LEU A 82 2.27 8.24 -1.72
CA LEU A 82 1.34 7.34 -1.07
C LEU A 82 0.60 8.06 0.04
N THR A 83 -0.67 7.74 0.21
CA THR A 83 -1.49 8.31 1.29
C THR A 83 -2.32 7.22 1.95
N CYS A 84 -2.44 7.26 3.26
CA CYS A 84 -3.39 6.43 4.00
C CYS A 84 -4.15 7.26 5.03
N SER A 85 -5.39 6.85 5.34
CA SER A 85 -6.22 7.55 6.32
C SER A 85 -7.28 6.64 6.93
N ILE A 86 -7.52 6.79 8.23
CA ILE A 86 -8.67 6.23 8.93
C ILE A 86 -9.77 7.29 9.21
N ALA A 87 -9.52 8.54 8.79
CA ALA A 87 -10.41 9.69 9.01
C ALA A 87 -11.05 10.23 7.72
N ALA A 88 -10.48 9.90 6.57
CA ALA A 88 -10.95 10.38 5.27
C ALA A 88 -11.26 9.23 4.33
N GLU A 89 -12.45 9.28 3.71
CA GLU A 89 -12.76 8.43 2.55
C GLU A 89 -11.94 8.90 1.37
N THR A 90 -11.19 7.99 0.73
CA THR A 90 -10.39 8.29 -0.46
C THR A 90 -10.86 7.46 -1.66
N ASP A 91 -10.34 7.75 -2.86
CA ASP A 91 -10.70 7.01 -4.08
C ASP A 91 -10.22 5.56 -4.07
N ASN A 92 -9.31 5.20 -3.16
CA ASN A 92 -8.73 3.86 -3.04
C ASN A 92 -8.11 3.36 -4.35
N THR A 93 -7.51 4.28 -5.11
CA THR A 93 -7.00 4.05 -6.46
C THR A 93 -5.48 4.13 -6.48
N THR A 94 -4.88 3.27 -7.29
CA THR A 94 -3.47 3.37 -7.66
C THR A 94 -3.33 3.76 -9.12
N VAL A 95 -2.39 4.65 -9.42
CA VAL A 95 -1.99 4.98 -10.79
C VAL A 95 -0.49 4.82 -10.94
N ILE A 96 -0.10 4.05 -11.95
CA ILE A 96 1.30 3.82 -12.33
C ILE A 96 1.54 4.61 -13.60
N TYR A 97 2.37 5.66 -13.53
CA TYR A 97 2.74 6.51 -14.66
C TYR A 97 4.07 6.05 -15.25
N GLY A 98 4.05 5.70 -16.52
CA GLY A 98 5.24 5.38 -17.30
C GLY A 98 5.52 6.41 -18.38
N GLU A 99 6.61 6.24 -19.13
CA GLU A 99 6.99 7.12 -20.26
C GLU A 99 5.96 7.13 -21.39
N LYS A 100 5.29 6.01 -21.63
CA LYS A 100 4.40 5.80 -22.80
C LYS A 100 2.93 5.76 -22.47
N GLY A 101 2.58 5.76 -21.19
CA GLY A 101 1.20 5.62 -20.74
C GLY A 101 1.08 5.48 -19.24
N LYS A 102 -0.14 5.20 -18.80
CA LYS A 102 -0.43 4.94 -17.40
C LYS A 102 -1.33 3.71 -17.22
N ILE A 103 -1.25 3.10 -16.05
CA ILE A 103 -2.19 2.06 -15.60
C ILE A 103 -2.95 2.62 -14.41
N VAL A 104 -4.27 2.51 -14.43
CA VAL A 104 -5.17 2.90 -13.33
C VAL A 104 -5.80 1.65 -12.76
N ILE A 105 -5.70 1.49 -11.44
CA ILE A 105 -6.23 0.32 -10.71
C ILE A 105 -7.15 0.83 -9.59
N PRO A 106 -8.48 0.83 -9.81
CA PRO A 106 -9.44 1.15 -8.76
C PRO A 106 -9.44 0.08 -7.68
N THR A 107 -9.66 0.48 -6.44
CA THR A 107 -9.72 -0.43 -5.26
C THR A 107 -8.55 -1.42 -5.26
N PHE A 108 -7.33 -0.90 -5.43
CA PHE A 108 -6.12 -1.67 -5.77
C PHE A 108 -5.80 -2.79 -4.77
N TRP A 109 -6.18 -2.66 -3.51
CA TRP A 109 -5.99 -3.66 -2.45
C TRP A 109 -6.91 -4.88 -2.59
N MET A 110 -7.97 -4.76 -3.41
CA MET A 110 -8.86 -5.85 -3.84
C MET A 110 -9.12 -5.75 -5.36
N ALA A 111 -8.08 -5.47 -6.14
CA ALA A 111 -8.17 -5.15 -7.55
C ALA A 111 -8.96 -6.19 -8.35
N LYS A 112 -10.03 -5.75 -9.00
CA LYS A 112 -10.83 -6.55 -9.93
C LYS A 112 -10.61 -6.15 -11.37
N GLU A 113 -10.08 -4.96 -11.59
CA GLU A 113 -9.86 -4.39 -12.91
C GLU A 113 -8.64 -3.47 -12.92
N ALA A 114 -8.00 -3.37 -14.08
CA ALA A 114 -6.95 -2.42 -14.35
C ALA A 114 -7.12 -1.87 -15.77
N TYR A 115 -6.85 -0.58 -15.95
CA TYR A 115 -7.04 0.14 -17.20
C TYR A 115 -5.71 0.67 -17.72
N LEU A 116 -5.35 0.31 -18.95
CA LEU A 116 -4.16 0.82 -19.64
C LEU A 116 -4.54 2.00 -20.55
N TYR A 117 -3.80 3.09 -20.42
CA TYR A 117 -3.91 4.29 -21.27
C TYR A 117 -2.56 4.58 -21.92
N SER A 118 -2.56 4.84 -23.24
CA SER A 118 -1.38 5.26 -23.98
C SER A 118 -1.35 6.78 -24.16
N TYR A 119 -0.14 7.36 -24.15
CA TYR A 119 0.09 8.78 -24.47
C TYR A 119 0.36 9.02 -25.95
N GLU A 120 0.54 7.97 -26.78
CA GLU A 120 0.87 8.09 -28.19
C GLU A 120 -0.27 8.68 -29.02
N ASN A 121 -1.52 8.62 -28.51
CA ASN A 121 -2.74 9.10 -29.18
C ASN A 121 -3.66 9.88 -28.21
N GLU A 122 -3.21 10.97 -27.62
CA GLU A 122 -4.01 11.85 -26.75
C GLU A 122 -4.65 11.12 -25.55
N GLU A 123 -3.85 10.36 -24.78
CA GLU A 123 -4.31 9.64 -23.58
C GLU A 123 -5.48 8.67 -23.88
N LYS A 124 -5.37 7.91 -24.93
CA LYS A 124 -6.39 6.96 -25.34
C LYS A 124 -6.38 5.71 -24.45
N PHE A 125 -7.58 5.29 -24.03
CA PHE A 125 -7.78 3.96 -23.46
C PHE A 125 -7.37 2.88 -24.48
N GLU A 126 -6.50 1.94 -24.05
CA GLU A 126 -6.01 0.88 -24.92
C GLU A 126 -6.53 -0.49 -24.54
N ASP A 127 -6.54 -0.82 -23.24
CA ASP A 127 -6.91 -2.15 -22.78
C ASP A 127 -7.46 -2.14 -21.35
N LYS A 128 -8.26 -3.17 -21.04
CA LYS A 128 -8.80 -3.43 -19.70
C LYS A 128 -8.51 -4.86 -19.31
N PHE A 129 -7.84 -5.02 -18.17
CA PHE A 129 -7.84 -6.29 -17.45
C PHE A 129 -9.06 -6.34 -16.51
N GLU A 130 -9.73 -7.48 -16.48
CA GLU A 130 -10.85 -7.74 -15.58
C GLU A 130 -10.69 -9.12 -14.96
N ASP A 131 -10.70 -9.18 -13.62
CA ASP A 131 -10.72 -10.47 -12.92
C ASP A 131 -12.08 -11.15 -13.10
N LYS A 132 -12.05 -12.35 -13.65
CA LYS A 132 -13.25 -13.15 -13.89
C LYS A 132 -13.85 -13.76 -12.62
N TYR A 133 -13.10 -13.75 -11.53
CA TYR A 133 -13.51 -14.30 -10.25
C TYR A 133 -14.09 -13.19 -9.39
N ASN A 134 -15.41 -13.11 -9.32
CA ASN A 134 -16.14 -12.14 -8.50
C ASN A 134 -16.18 -12.55 -7.00
N GLU A 135 -15.10 -13.13 -6.48
CA GLU A 135 -15.00 -13.65 -5.13
C GLU A 135 -14.15 -12.72 -4.23
N ALA A 136 -14.21 -12.95 -2.92
CA ALA A 136 -13.46 -12.19 -1.93
C ALA A 136 -11.93 -12.25 -2.20
N GLY A 137 -11.24 -11.12 -2.06
CA GLY A 137 -9.82 -10.96 -2.37
C GLY A 137 -8.88 -11.95 -1.68
N TYR A 138 -9.23 -12.44 -0.49
CA TYR A 138 -8.48 -13.44 0.29
C TYR A 138 -8.31 -14.81 -0.39
N LYS A 139 -9.04 -15.08 -1.46
CA LYS A 139 -8.95 -16.35 -2.20
C LYS A 139 -7.53 -16.64 -2.68
N TYR A 140 -6.85 -15.66 -3.23
CA TYR A 140 -5.51 -15.84 -3.79
C TYR A 140 -4.48 -16.13 -2.72
N GLU A 141 -4.57 -15.48 -1.56
CA GLU A 141 -3.73 -15.76 -0.39
C GLU A 141 -3.91 -17.19 0.11
N ILE A 142 -5.16 -17.63 0.22
CA ILE A 142 -5.50 -19.00 0.66
C ILE A 142 -4.97 -20.05 -0.33
N ILE A 143 -5.11 -19.80 -1.64
CA ILE A 143 -4.59 -20.69 -2.69
C ILE A 143 -3.07 -20.78 -2.58
N GLU A 144 -2.38 -19.64 -2.48
CA GLU A 144 -0.92 -19.58 -2.39
C GLU A 144 -0.42 -20.27 -1.12
N ALA A 145 -1.01 -19.99 0.04
CA ALA A 145 -0.68 -20.68 1.28
C ALA A 145 -0.85 -22.20 1.18
N ASN A 146 -1.95 -22.67 0.60
CA ASN A 146 -2.20 -24.09 0.37
C ASN A 146 -1.15 -24.71 -0.56
N ASN A 147 -0.78 -24.01 -1.64
CA ASN A 147 0.26 -24.46 -2.56
C ASN A 147 1.61 -24.61 -1.83
N CYS A 148 1.99 -23.65 -1.02
CA CYS A 148 3.22 -23.72 -0.21
C CYS A 148 3.18 -24.93 0.74
N ILE A 149 2.08 -25.15 1.43
CA ILE A 149 1.91 -26.29 2.36
C ILE A 149 2.02 -27.63 1.62
N VAL A 150 1.29 -27.80 0.51
CA VAL A 150 1.27 -29.04 -0.27
C VAL A 150 2.65 -29.35 -0.85
N ASN A 151 3.36 -28.33 -1.34
CA ASN A 151 4.69 -28.47 -1.93
C ASN A 151 5.82 -28.45 -0.87
N LYS A 152 5.49 -28.33 0.43
CA LYS A 152 6.45 -28.26 1.54
C LYS A 152 7.46 -27.12 1.39
N VAL A 153 7.01 -26.00 0.85
CA VAL A 153 7.76 -24.75 0.74
C VAL A 153 7.51 -23.92 1.98
N LEU A 154 8.57 -23.36 2.59
CA LEU A 154 8.46 -22.65 3.87
C LEU A 154 7.88 -21.24 3.73
N GLU A 155 8.02 -20.63 2.56
CA GLU A 155 7.52 -19.29 2.27
C GLU A 155 7.11 -19.17 0.81
N SER A 156 6.21 -18.24 0.50
CA SER A 156 5.82 -17.93 -0.86
C SER A 156 6.92 -17.13 -1.57
N GLU A 157 7.15 -17.42 -2.86
CA GLU A 157 8.03 -16.59 -3.69
C GLU A 157 7.44 -15.19 -3.97
N ILE A 158 6.11 -15.06 -3.88
CA ILE A 158 5.41 -13.79 -4.09
C ILE A 158 5.49 -12.90 -2.85
N ALA A 159 5.39 -13.49 -1.65
CA ALA A 159 5.41 -12.80 -0.36
C ALA A 159 6.37 -13.50 0.60
N SER A 160 7.67 -13.36 0.34
CA SER A 160 8.73 -13.96 1.14
C SER A 160 8.91 -13.25 2.50
N HIS A 161 9.62 -13.92 3.41
CA HIS A 161 10.02 -13.30 4.67
C HIS A 161 10.86 -12.03 4.45
N ASP A 162 11.66 -11.98 3.40
CA ASP A 162 12.44 -10.78 3.06
C ASP A 162 11.54 -9.60 2.67
N VAL A 163 10.44 -9.84 1.95
CA VAL A 163 9.42 -8.81 1.65
C VAL A 163 8.80 -8.30 2.95
N THR A 164 8.42 -9.20 3.86
CA THR A 164 7.85 -8.82 5.16
C THR A 164 8.82 -7.99 6.00
N LEU A 165 10.08 -8.40 6.08
CA LEU A 165 11.12 -7.65 6.81
C LEU A 165 11.44 -6.30 6.16
N CYS A 166 11.41 -6.22 4.84
CA CYS A 166 11.58 -4.98 4.10
C CYS A 166 10.45 -3.99 4.45
N LEU A 167 9.20 -4.43 4.40
CA LEU A 167 8.04 -3.60 4.75
C LEU A 167 8.10 -3.13 6.20
N ALA A 168 8.44 -4.01 7.13
CA ALA A 168 8.59 -3.64 8.54
C ALA A 168 9.62 -2.52 8.72
N ARG A 169 10.79 -2.62 8.08
CA ARG A 169 11.83 -1.58 8.12
C ARG A 169 11.37 -0.23 7.53
N ILE A 170 10.64 -0.27 6.42
CA ILE A 170 10.07 0.95 5.81
C ILE A 170 9.07 1.59 6.77
N MET A 171 8.17 0.80 7.35
CA MET A 171 7.18 1.31 8.31
C MET A 171 7.83 1.83 9.60
N ASP A 172 8.89 1.19 10.10
CA ASP A 172 9.65 1.67 11.26
C ASP A 172 10.32 3.02 10.96
N GLU A 173 10.91 3.21 9.79
CA GLU A 173 11.48 4.49 9.36
C GLU A 173 10.41 5.59 9.23
N ILE A 174 9.23 5.24 8.70
CA ILE A 174 8.09 6.17 8.65
C ILE A 174 7.65 6.54 10.05
N ARG A 175 7.46 5.57 10.94
CA ARG A 175 7.07 5.79 12.34
C ARG A 175 8.04 6.72 13.08
N GLU A 176 9.34 6.52 12.87
CA GLU A 176 10.37 7.41 13.43
C GLU A 176 10.18 8.87 12.94
N GLN A 177 9.94 9.07 11.63
CA GLN A 177 9.75 10.39 11.06
C GLN A 177 8.47 11.10 11.54
N ILE A 178 7.37 10.37 11.72
CA ILE A 178 6.09 10.93 12.20
C ILE A 178 5.97 10.96 13.73
N GLY A 179 6.93 10.40 14.45
CA GLY A 179 6.95 10.36 15.91
C GLY A 179 5.95 9.37 16.53
N LEU A 180 5.57 8.33 15.79
CA LEU A 180 4.65 7.28 16.28
C LEU A 180 5.41 6.25 17.11
N VAL A 181 5.13 6.24 18.42
CA VAL A 181 5.70 5.29 19.38
C VAL A 181 4.59 4.62 20.17
N TYR A 182 4.60 3.31 20.24
CA TYR A 182 3.60 2.57 21.00
C TYR A 182 4.02 2.37 22.46
N PRO A 183 3.06 2.31 23.41
CA PRO A 183 3.38 2.24 24.85
C PRO A 183 4.11 0.98 25.31
N PHE A 184 4.17 -0.05 24.48
CA PHE A 184 4.79 -1.34 24.79
C PHE A 184 6.19 -1.54 24.17
N GLU A 185 6.75 -0.51 23.55
CA GLU A 185 8.10 -0.48 22.95
C GLU A 185 9.17 0.05 23.87
#